data_a93bb123dfa10e0b85662c954b979028
#
_entry.id   a93bb123dfa10e0b85662c954b979028
#
_cell.length_a   1.000
_cell.length_b   1.000
_cell.length_c   1.000
_cell.angle_alpha   90.00
_cell.angle_beta   90.00
_cell.angle_gamma   90.00
#
_symmetry.space_group_name_H-M   'P 1'
#
loop_
_entity.id
_entity.type
_entity.pdbx_description
1 polymer ?
#
loop_
_entity_poly.entity_id
_entity_poly.type
_entity_poly.pdbx_seq_one_letter_code
_entity_poly.pdbx_strand_id
1 'polypeptide(L)'
;KEMADALALDLVDKSVLTNRLTLAVGYDIGSLDSSKLDSCADYAMKRAAERAAKSYQGPVTIDRFGRKVPKSAVGSIGLGDFTSSSARIREAMTMLYERIVDSRLLVRRLTVIADDVATPEELAAGKRYEQLDLFGDDEAQSYGSDSTSEKDGEHDIQRALLDVKRKFGRNAVIKAMDMEDGATGQDRNRQIGGHRA
;
A
#
# COMPACT_ATOMS: atom_id res chain seq x y z
N LYS A 1 0.27 5.45 -3.66
CA LYS A 1 -0.97 6.24 -3.45
C LYS A 1 -2.18 5.46 -3.96
N GLU A 2 -2.25 5.07 -5.25
CA GLU A 2 -3.38 4.35 -5.88
C GLU A 2 -3.77 3.04 -5.16
N MET A 3 -2.79 2.25 -4.69
CA MET A 3 -3.07 1.02 -3.93
C MET A 3 -3.69 1.31 -2.55
N ALA A 4 -3.26 2.38 -1.91
CA ALA A 4 -3.84 2.82 -0.64
C ALA A 4 -5.30 3.28 -0.80
N ASP A 5 -5.57 3.99 -1.88
CA ASP A 5 -6.94 4.41 -2.25
C ASP A 5 -7.84 3.21 -2.58
N ALA A 6 -7.32 2.24 -3.31
CA ALA A 6 -8.04 0.99 -3.59
C ALA A 6 -8.34 0.20 -2.30
N LEU A 7 -7.38 0.15 -1.35
CA LEU A 7 -7.59 -0.46 -0.05
C LEU A 7 -8.69 0.24 0.75
N ALA A 8 -8.71 1.58 0.76
CA ALA A 8 -9.74 2.35 1.43
C ALA A 8 -11.14 2.05 0.87
N LEU A 9 -11.27 1.96 -0.46
CA LEU A 9 -12.52 1.57 -1.11
C LEU A 9 -12.93 0.13 -0.77
N ASP A 10 -11.97 -0.79 -0.66
CA ASP A 10 -12.21 -2.19 -0.25
C ASP A 10 -12.75 -2.26 1.20
N LEU A 11 -12.25 -1.42 2.11
CA LEU A 11 -12.75 -1.33 3.48
C LEU A 11 -14.20 -0.84 3.51
N VAL A 12 -14.51 0.21 2.74
CA VAL A 12 -15.90 0.72 2.63
C VAL A 12 -16.83 -0.32 2.02
N ASP A 13 -16.38 -1.03 0.97
CA ASP A 13 -17.14 -2.09 0.31
C ASP A 13 -17.52 -3.23 1.27
N LYS A 14 -16.61 -3.55 2.20
CA LYS A 14 -16.78 -4.58 3.23
C LYS A 14 -17.42 -4.06 4.52
N SER A 15 -17.70 -2.75 4.60
CA SER A 15 -18.22 -2.08 5.80
C SER A 15 -17.34 -2.32 7.04
N VAL A 16 -16.03 -2.25 6.88
CA VAL A 16 -15.05 -2.40 7.96
C VAL A 16 -14.13 -1.18 8.03
N LEU A 17 -13.55 -0.97 9.20
CA LEU A 17 -12.59 0.06 9.52
C LEU A 17 -11.28 -0.58 9.94
N THR A 18 -10.17 0.14 9.81
CA THR A 18 -8.84 -0.30 10.29
C THR A 18 -8.20 0.80 11.12
N ASN A 19 -7.36 0.43 12.08
CA ASN A 19 -6.53 1.36 12.83
C ASN A 19 -5.03 1.17 12.57
N ARG A 20 -4.63 0.13 11.83
CA ARG A 20 -3.23 -0.17 11.53
C ARG A 20 -3.06 -0.56 10.07
N LEU A 21 -1.97 -0.09 9.48
CA LEU A 21 -1.60 -0.41 8.11
C LEU A 21 -0.21 -1.02 8.08
N THR A 22 -0.01 -2.02 7.22
CA THR A 22 1.31 -2.61 6.96
C THR A 22 1.65 -2.49 5.49
N LEU A 23 2.89 -2.10 5.21
CA LEU A 23 3.46 -2.04 3.87
C LEU A 23 4.63 -3.03 3.78
N ALA A 24 4.58 -3.90 2.78
CA ALA A 24 5.69 -4.77 2.42
C ALA A 24 6.16 -4.45 1.00
N VAL A 25 7.46 -4.22 0.86
CA VAL A 25 8.10 -3.83 -0.40
C VAL A 25 9.16 -4.85 -0.75
N GLY A 26 8.96 -5.54 -1.86
CA GLY A 26 9.95 -6.46 -2.44
C GLY A 26 10.74 -5.77 -3.54
N TYR A 27 12.05 -5.97 -3.54
CA TYR A 27 12.96 -5.37 -4.52
C TYR A 27 13.30 -6.34 -5.65
N ASP A 28 13.65 -5.78 -6.79
CA ASP A 28 14.06 -6.56 -7.96
C ASP A 28 15.49 -7.08 -7.84
N ILE A 29 15.73 -8.28 -8.39
CA ILE A 29 17.05 -8.89 -8.47
C ILE A 29 18.04 -8.04 -9.27
N GLY A 30 17.55 -7.27 -10.24
CA GLY A 30 18.32 -6.30 -11.01
C GLY A 30 19.01 -5.25 -10.14
N SER A 31 18.53 -5.02 -8.92
CA SER A 31 19.18 -4.14 -7.94
C SER A 31 20.52 -4.70 -7.42
N LEU A 32 20.78 -6.01 -7.54
CA LEU A 32 22.05 -6.65 -7.20
C LEU A 32 22.88 -7.00 -8.43
N ASP A 33 22.22 -7.29 -9.53
CA ASP A 33 22.83 -7.74 -10.77
C ASP A 33 22.00 -7.23 -11.97
N SER A 34 22.46 -6.14 -12.56
CA SER A 34 21.75 -5.47 -13.67
C SER A 34 21.57 -6.37 -14.90
N SER A 35 22.37 -7.43 -15.06
CA SER A 35 22.26 -8.39 -16.16
C SER A 35 20.97 -9.25 -16.04
N LYS A 36 20.39 -9.33 -14.85
CA LYS A 36 19.16 -10.10 -14.56
C LYS A 36 17.87 -9.28 -14.64
N LEU A 37 18.00 -8.03 -15.08
CA LEU A 37 16.83 -7.20 -15.31
C LEU A 37 16.03 -7.72 -16.50
N ASP A 38 14.72 -7.57 -16.45
CA ASP A 38 13.83 -7.99 -17.56
C ASP A 38 14.27 -7.32 -18.87
N SER A 39 14.23 -8.08 -19.96
CA SER A 39 14.57 -7.60 -21.31
C SER A 39 13.71 -6.42 -21.77
N CYS A 40 12.49 -6.30 -21.22
CA CYS A 40 11.56 -5.20 -21.48
C CYS A 40 11.89 -3.91 -20.68
N ALA A 41 12.90 -3.94 -19.79
CA ALA A 41 13.27 -2.78 -19.00
C ALA A 41 13.80 -1.65 -19.91
N ASP A 42 13.30 -0.44 -19.68
CA ASP A 42 13.74 0.75 -20.39
C ASP A 42 15.19 1.16 -20.00
N TYR A 43 15.73 2.13 -20.72
CA TYR A 43 17.09 2.62 -20.48
C TYR A 43 17.28 3.23 -19.09
N ALA A 44 16.28 3.96 -18.58
CA ALA A 44 16.32 4.58 -17.26
C ALA A 44 16.37 3.52 -16.15
N MET A 45 15.56 2.48 -16.29
CA MET A 45 15.52 1.35 -15.37
C MET A 45 16.84 0.56 -15.37
N LYS A 46 17.46 0.33 -16.53
CA LYS A 46 18.77 -0.32 -16.66
C LYS A 46 19.86 0.50 -15.96
N ARG A 47 19.91 1.82 -16.18
CA ARG A 47 20.86 2.70 -15.49
C ARG A 47 20.64 2.75 -13.97
N ALA A 48 19.40 2.70 -13.52
CA ALA A 48 19.08 2.64 -12.09
C ALA A 48 19.56 1.33 -11.47
N ALA A 49 19.34 0.19 -12.16
CA ALA A 49 19.84 -1.12 -11.74
C ALA A 49 21.36 -1.16 -11.64
N GLU A 50 22.08 -0.62 -12.63
CA GLU A 50 23.54 -0.55 -12.61
C GLU A 50 24.07 0.28 -11.44
N ARG A 51 23.44 1.40 -11.14
CA ARG A 51 23.81 2.22 -9.97
C ARG A 51 23.53 1.50 -8.66
N ALA A 52 22.36 0.85 -8.54
CA ALA A 52 21.98 0.08 -7.37
C ALA A 52 22.99 -1.06 -7.12
N ALA A 53 23.28 -1.87 -8.14
CA ALA A 53 24.21 -3.00 -8.04
C ALA A 53 25.63 -2.59 -7.61
N LYS A 54 26.09 -1.40 -8.01
CA LYS A 54 27.41 -0.87 -7.63
C LYS A 54 27.44 -0.29 -6.21
N SER A 55 26.34 0.24 -5.71
CA SER A 55 26.29 1.01 -4.46
C SER A 55 25.63 0.28 -3.30
N TYR A 56 24.86 -0.77 -3.55
CA TYR A 56 24.11 -1.45 -2.51
C TYR A 56 25.01 -2.35 -1.67
N GLN A 57 25.05 -2.07 -0.37
CA GLN A 57 25.76 -2.85 0.65
C GLN A 57 24.82 -3.34 1.76
N GLY A 58 23.51 -3.25 1.52
CA GLY A 58 22.50 -3.64 2.49
C GLY A 58 22.31 -5.16 2.58
N PRO A 59 21.40 -5.62 3.43
CA PRO A 59 21.14 -7.03 3.65
C PRO A 59 20.53 -7.70 2.43
N VAL A 60 21.02 -8.90 2.12
CA VAL A 60 20.55 -9.75 1.01
C VAL A 60 19.86 -10.98 1.58
N THR A 61 18.80 -11.42 0.94
CA THR A 61 18.06 -12.65 1.26
C THR A 61 17.97 -13.56 0.03
N ILE A 62 17.61 -14.80 0.26
CA ILE A 62 17.35 -15.77 -0.82
C ILE A 62 15.84 -15.87 -1.01
N ASP A 63 15.37 -15.68 -2.24
CA ASP A 63 13.97 -15.84 -2.59
C ASP A 63 13.56 -17.32 -2.71
N ARG A 64 12.26 -17.59 -2.90
CA ARG A 64 11.74 -18.96 -3.06
C ARG A 64 12.31 -19.73 -4.26
N PHE A 65 12.99 -19.05 -5.17
CA PHE A 65 13.64 -19.63 -6.35
C PHE A 65 15.16 -19.82 -6.18
N GLY A 66 15.67 -19.61 -4.96
CA GLY A 66 17.10 -19.71 -4.66
C GLY A 66 17.96 -18.52 -5.13
N ARG A 67 17.33 -17.40 -5.53
CA ARG A 67 18.03 -16.23 -6.05
C ARG A 67 18.33 -15.23 -4.94
N LYS A 68 19.51 -14.63 -4.97
CA LYS A 68 19.86 -13.53 -4.08
C LYS A 68 19.09 -12.27 -4.51
N VAL A 69 18.36 -11.68 -3.57
CA VAL A 69 17.61 -10.42 -3.76
C VAL A 69 17.85 -9.50 -2.57
N PRO A 70 17.74 -8.18 -2.70
CA PRO A 70 17.76 -7.29 -1.54
C PRO A 70 16.67 -7.68 -0.54
N LYS A 71 16.97 -7.59 0.75
CA LYS A 71 15.98 -7.88 1.79
C LYS A 71 14.77 -6.96 1.64
N SER A 72 13.57 -7.53 1.64
CA SER A 72 12.33 -6.78 1.58
C SER A 72 12.20 -5.81 2.76
N ALA A 73 11.71 -4.61 2.49
CA ALA A 73 11.33 -3.66 3.53
C ALA A 73 9.91 -3.94 3.98
N VAL A 74 9.69 -4.04 5.28
CA VAL A 74 8.38 -4.23 5.89
C VAL A 74 8.25 -3.27 7.06
N GLY A 75 7.11 -2.61 7.16
CA GLY A 75 6.82 -1.72 8.27
C GLY A 75 5.33 -1.56 8.47
N SER A 76 4.95 -1.13 9.67
CA SER A 76 3.58 -0.84 10.04
C SER A 76 3.44 0.58 10.57
N ILE A 77 2.23 1.14 10.50
CA ILE A 77 1.89 2.44 11.03
C ILE A 77 0.48 2.40 11.64
N GLY A 78 0.34 2.92 12.85
CA GLY A 78 -0.96 3.11 13.49
C GLY A 78 -1.65 4.36 12.98
N LEU A 79 -2.97 4.31 12.87
CA LEU A 79 -3.80 5.45 12.45
C LEU A 79 -4.40 6.24 13.63
N GLY A 80 -4.17 5.77 14.86
CA GLY A 80 -4.76 6.29 16.07
C GLY A 80 -6.20 5.80 16.25
N ASP A 81 -7.08 6.16 15.32
CA ASP A 81 -8.49 5.77 15.32
C ASP A 81 -8.80 4.78 14.21
N PHE A 82 -9.91 4.06 14.37
CA PHE A 82 -10.49 3.24 13.30
C PHE A 82 -11.05 4.10 12.19
N THR A 83 -10.65 3.82 10.94
CA THR A 83 -11.05 4.62 9.79
C THR A 83 -11.06 3.80 8.49
N SER A 84 -11.86 4.24 7.52
CA SER A 84 -11.81 3.85 6.11
C SER A 84 -11.52 5.05 5.20
N SER A 85 -11.11 6.21 5.77
CA SER A 85 -10.81 7.42 5.02
C SER A 85 -9.67 7.21 4.03
N SER A 86 -9.94 7.45 2.75
CA SER A 86 -8.93 7.39 1.68
C SER A 86 -7.81 8.40 1.91
N ALA A 87 -8.13 9.57 2.45
CA ALA A 87 -7.16 10.63 2.71
C ALA A 87 -6.14 10.17 3.78
N ARG A 88 -6.64 9.72 4.94
CA ARG A 88 -5.80 9.26 6.06
C ARG A 88 -4.96 8.04 5.69
N ILE A 89 -5.58 7.04 5.05
CA ILE A 89 -4.89 5.81 4.62
C ILE A 89 -3.79 6.12 3.61
N ARG A 90 -4.04 7.01 2.65
CA ARG A 90 -3.06 7.42 1.65
C ARG A 90 -1.89 8.20 2.25
N GLU A 91 -2.18 9.12 3.17
CA GLU A 91 -1.17 9.89 3.87
C GLU A 91 -0.25 8.98 4.70
N ALA A 92 -0.83 8.16 5.57
CA ALA A 92 -0.09 7.21 6.40
C ALA A 92 0.75 6.24 5.58
N MET A 93 0.20 5.72 4.46
CA MET A 93 0.96 4.85 3.55
C MET A 93 2.09 5.59 2.84
N THR A 94 1.93 6.86 2.50
CA THR A 94 2.99 7.65 1.88
C THR A 94 4.14 7.86 2.88
N MET A 95 3.84 8.25 4.10
CA MET A 95 4.84 8.41 5.15
C MET A 95 5.55 7.09 5.48
N LEU A 96 4.80 5.99 5.57
CA LEU A 96 5.37 4.67 5.80
C LEU A 96 6.32 4.27 4.67
N TYR A 97 5.93 4.52 3.41
CA TYR A 97 6.77 4.26 2.24
C TYR A 97 8.08 5.05 2.31
N GLU A 98 8.02 6.35 2.57
CA GLU A 98 9.20 7.22 2.68
C GLU A 98 10.14 6.78 3.82
N ARG A 99 9.57 6.27 4.91
CA ARG A 99 10.32 5.80 6.09
C ARG A 99 11.08 4.50 5.83
N ILE A 100 10.50 3.53 5.10
CA ILE A 100 11.05 2.17 5.02
C ILE A 100 11.72 1.83 3.70
N VAL A 101 11.41 2.56 2.61
CA VAL A 101 11.86 2.19 1.27
C VAL A 101 13.24 2.77 0.96
N ASP A 102 14.15 1.92 0.52
CA ASP A 102 15.42 2.36 -0.06
C ASP A 102 15.19 2.79 -1.52
N SER A 103 15.18 4.10 -1.75
CA SER A 103 14.95 4.70 -3.07
C SER A 103 16.03 4.38 -4.12
N ARG A 104 17.16 3.81 -3.69
CA ARG A 104 18.23 3.37 -4.60
C ARG A 104 17.91 2.06 -5.28
N LEU A 105 16.97 1.27 -4.72
CA LEU A 105 16.64 -0.06 -5.20
C LEU A 105 15.41 -0.02 -6.12
N LEU A 106 15.38 -0.94 -7.08
CA LEU A 106 14.23 -1.14 -7.95
C LEU A 106 13.13 -1.88 -7.20
N VAL A 107 11.98 -1.28 -7.06
CA VAL A 107 10.81 -1.89 -6.44
C VAL A 107 10.15 -2.84 -7.45
N ARG A 108 9.96 -4.10 -7.05
CA ARG A 108 9.29 -5.13 -7.86
C ARG A 108 7.85 -5.38 -7.41
N ARG A 109 7.63 -5.38 -6.09
CA ARG A 109 6.34 -5.70 -5.50
C ARG A 109 6.03 -4.75 -4.36
N LEU A 110 4.79 -4.29 -4.34
CA LEU A 110 4.19 -3.60 -3.20
C LEU A 110 3.01 -4.41 -2.71
N THR A 111 2.90 -4.58 -1.40
CA THR A 111 1.75 -5.19 -0.76
C THR A 111 1.29 -4.26 0.35
N VAL A 112 0.03 -3.85 0.29
CA VAL A 112 -0.63 -2.97 1.27
C VAL A 112 -1.62 -3.83 2.05
N ILE A 113 -1.58 -3.76 3.36
CA ILE A 113 -2.40 -4.57 4.24
C ILE A 113 -3.08 -3.64 5.25
N ALA A 114 -4.37 -3.83 5.43
CA ALA A 114 -5.09 -3.29 6.56
C ALA A 114 -5.09 -4.34 7.68
N ASP A 115 -4.43 -4.02 8.74
CA ASP A 115 -4.38 -4.85 9.94
C ASP A 115 -5.41 -4.32 10.94
N ASP A 116 -5.76 -5.15 11.92
CA ASP A 116 -6.62 -4.76 13.01
C ASP A 116 -7.94 -4.14 12.51
N VAL A 117 -8.65 -4.89 11.67
CA VAL A 117 -9.94 -4.49 11.10
C VAL A 117 -11.09 -4.83 12.04
N ALA A 118 -12.11 -3.95 12.07
CA ALA A 118 -13.32 -4.13 12.85
C ALA A 118 -14.54 -3.54 12.15
N THR A 119 -15.70 -4.08 12.40
CA THR A 119 -16.96 -3.45 11.99
C THR A 119 -17.36 -2.32 12.96
N PRO A 120 -18.16 -1.35 12.50
CA PRO A 120 -18.70 -0.31 13.39
C PRO A 120 -19.46 -0.89 14.60
N GLU A 121 -20.18 -2.01 14.41
CA GLU A 121 -20.94 -2.70 15.45
C GLU A 121 -20.02 -3.30 16.51
N GLU A 122 -18.91 -3.92 16.11
CA GLU A 122 -17.90 -4.45 17.04
C GLU A 122 -17.24 -3.34 17.87
N LEU A 123 -16.95 -2.21 17.25
CA LEU A 123 -16.43 -1.05 17.94
C LEU A 123 -17.42 -0.45 18.94
N ALA A 124 -18.69 -0.32 18.55
CA ALA A 124 -19.76 0.16 19.42
C ALA A 124 -20.06 -0.80 20.59
N ALA A 125 -19.90 -2.10 20.38
CA ALA A 125 -20.13 -3.11 21.41
C ALA A 125 -18.98 -3.22 22.43
N GLY A 126 -17.87 -2.51 22.24
CA GLY A 126 -16.68 -2.58 23.11
C GLY A 126 -16.06 -3.99 23.19
N LYS A 127 -16.36 -4.86 22.24
CA LYS A 127 -15.96 -6.29 22.24
C LYS A 127 -14.52 -6.53 21.83
N ARG A 128 -13.64 -5.56 21.95
CA ARG A 128 -12.22 -5.79 21.67
C ARG A 128 -11.47 -6.18 22.91
N TYR A 129 -10.82 -7.31 22.81
CA TYR A 129 -9.75 -7.67 23.75
C TYR A 129 -8.57 -6.73 23.44
N GLU A 130 -8.31 -5.79 24.32
CA GLU A 130 -7.11 -4.98 24.26
C GLU A 130 -5.93 -5.93 24.56
N GLN A 131 -5.17 -6.28 23.54
CA GLN A 131 -3.93 -7.00 23.74
C GLN A 131 -2.96 -6.01 24.38
N LEU A 132 -2.74 -6.15 25.67
CA LEU A 132 -1.73 -5.39 26.38
C LEU A 132 -0.37 -5.68 25.73
N ASP A 133 0.24 -4.64 25.18
CA ASP A 133 1.58 -4.74 24.62
C ASP A 133 2.58 -4.96 25.78
N LEU A 134 3.17 -6.15 25.81
CA LEU A 134 4.10 -6.56 26.84
C LEU A 134 5.48 -5.89 26.71
N PHE A 135 5.76 -5.26 25.55
CA PHE A 135 7.06 -4.70 25.20
C PHE A 135 6.97 -3.29 24.58
N GLY A 136 6.08 -2.47 25.07
CA GLY A 136 5.72 -1.14 24.60
C GLY A 136 6.87 -0.27 24.07
N ASP A 137 7.22 -0.44 22.81
CA ASP A 137 8.17 0.39 22.07
C ASP A 137 7.58 0.88 20.73
N ASP A 138 6.26 1.00 20.63
CA ASP A 138 5.65 1.69 19.48
C ASP A 138 5.30 3.12 19.88
N GLU A 139 6.13 4.07 19.47
CA GLU A 139 5.76 5.48 19.40
C GLU A 139 4.55 5.61 18.45
N ALA A 140 3.37 5.46 18.99
CA ALA A 140 2.12 5.77 18.33
C ALA A 140 2.07 7.27 18.06
N GLN A 141 2.54 7.70 16.90
CA GLN A 141 2.26 9.07 16.42
C GLN A 141 0.75 9.16 16.17
N SER A 142 0.08 9.76 17.14
CA SER A 142 -1.34 10.09 17.08
C SER A 142 -1.56 11.14 15.98
N TYR A 143 -2.16 10.72 14.87
CA TYR A 143 -2.65 11.63 13.84
C TYR A 143 -3.98 12.24 14.28
N GLY A 144 -4.06 13.59 14.19
CA GLY A 144 -5.12 14.42 14.71
C GLY A 144 -6.55 13.99 14.35
N SER A 145 -7.45 14.22 15.27
CA SER A 145 -8.89 14.01 15.13
C SER A 145 -9.50 15.03 14.17
N ASP A 146 -9.79 14.60 12.95
CA ASP A 146 -10.63 15.37 12.02
C ASP A 146 -12.11 15.34 12.43
N SER A 147 -12.79 16.44 12.13
CA SER A 147 -14.18 16.67 12.52
C SER A 147 -15.15 15.64 11.94
N THR A 148 -16.19 15.26 12.69
CA THR A 148 -17.15 14.20 12.36
C THR A 148 -17.89 14.45 11.04
N SER A 149 -18.15 15.70 10.68
CA SER A 149 -18.90 16.08 9.47
C SER A 149 -18.11 15.85 8.16
N GLU A 150 -16.78 15.96 8.18
CA GLU A 150 -15.95 15.66 6.99
C GLU A 150 -15.83 14.16 6.75
N LYS A 151 -15.87 13.36 7.81
CA LYS A 151 -15.84 11.88 7.71
C LYS A 151 -17.09 11.32 7.03
N ASP A 152 -18.26 11.89 7.32
CA ASP A 152 -19.53 11.45 6.72
C ASP A 152 -19.57 11.76 5.22
N GLY A 153 -19.13 12.94 4.81
CA GLY A 153 -19.08 13.33 3.40
C GLY A 153 -18.09 12.51 2.56
N GLU A 154 -16.92 12.19 3.10
CA GLU A 154 -15.94 11.34 2.40
C GLU A 154 -16.48 9.91 2.20
N HIS A 155 -17.10 9.35 3.22
CA HIS A 155 -17.70 8.02 3.16
C HIS A 155 -18.81 7.90 2.12
N ASP A 156 -19.68 8.92 2.00
CA ASP A 156 -20.73 8.96 0.99
C ASP A 156 -20.17 9.04 -0.42
N ILE A 157 -19.11 9.84 -0.63
CA ILE A 157 -18.40 9.91 -1.90
C ILE A 157 -17.76 8.55 -2.25
N GLN A 158 -17.15 7.87 -1.29
CA GLN A 158 -16.57 6.55 -1.49
C GLN A 158 -17.62 5.51 -1.87
N ARG A 159 -18.80 5.53 -1.24
CA ARG A 159 -19.93 4.65 -1.61
C ARG A 159 -20.43 4.94 -3.02
N ALA A 160 -20.64 6.21 -3.36
CA ALA A 160 -21.03 6.60 -4.72
C ALA A 160 -20.01 6.15 -5.78
N LEU A 161 -18.71 6.26 -5.49
CA LEU A 161 -17.65 5.76 -6.36
C LEU A 161 -17.71 4.24 -6.53
N LEU A 162 -17.99 3.48 -5.46
CA LEU A 162 -18.15 2.03 -5.53
C LEU A 162 -19.35 1.65 -6.42
N ASP A 163 -20.48 2.33 -6.27
CA ASP A 163 -21.67 2.06 -7.08
C ASP A 163 -21.45 2.34 -8.56
N VAL A 164 -20.76 3.43 -8.89
CA VAL A 164 -20.37 3.74 -10.27
C VAL A 164 -19.40 2.66 -10.81
N LYS A 165 -18.38 2.26 -10.03
CA LYS A 165 -17.43 1.22 -10.44
C LYS A 165 -18.07 -0.16 -10.59
N ARG A 166 -19.06 -0.51 -9.76
CA ARG A 166 -19.84 -1.74 -9.90
C ARG A 166 -20.69 -1.75 -11.16
N LYS A 167 -21.33 -0.61 -11.50
CA LYS A 167 -22.25 -0.50 -12.62
C LYS A 167 -21.54 -0.36 -13.97
N PHE A 168 -20.44 0.37 -14.02
CA PHE A 168 -19.78 0.77 -15.26
C PHE A 168 -18.35 0.23 -15.41
N GLY A 169 -17.88 -0.55 -14.44
CA GLY A 169 -16.54 -1.15 -14.44
C GLY A 169 -15.52 -0.39 -13.59
N ARG A 170 -14.45 -1.09 -13.19
CA ARG A 170 -13.44 -0.58 -12.26
C ARG A 170 -12.73 0.70 -12.71
N ASN A 171 -12.63 0.92 -14.02
CA ASN A 171 -12.01 2.10 -14.63
C ASN A 171 -13.02 3.19 -15.02
N ALA A 172 -14.28 3.08 -14.60
CA ALA A 172 -15.31 4.08 -14.92
C ALA A 172 -15.02 5.47 -14.31
N VAL A 173 -14.36 5.48 -13.17
CA VAL A 173 -13.86 6.71 -12.52
C VAL A 173 -12.38 6.53 -12.25
N ILE A 174 -11.57 7.43 -12.80
CA ILE A 174 -10.11 7.46 -12.67
C ILE A 174 -9.75 8.74 -11.91
N LYS A 175 -8.94 8.62 -10.89
CA LYS A 175 -8.38 9.77 -10.16
C LYS A 175 -7.13 10.28 -10.88
N ALA A 176 -6.80 11.57 -10.72
CA ALA A 176 -5.62 12.16 -11.36
C ALA A 176 -4.31 11.40 -11.02
N MET A 177 -4.20 10.87 -9.79
CA MET A 177 -3.05 10.06 -9.37
C MET A 177 -2.88 8.76 -10.16
N ASP A 178 -3.95 8.22 -10.75
CA ASP A 178 -3.92 7.02 -11.59
C ASP A 178 -3.46 7.30 -13.02
N MET A 179 -3.22 8.59 -13.33
CA MET A 179 -2.73 9.07 -14.62
C MET A 179 -1.28 9.57 -14.56
N GLU A 180 -0.67 9.56 -13.37
CA GLU A 180 0.75 9.92 -13.19
C GLU A 180 1.67 8.88 -13.84
N ASP A 181 2.87 9.30 -14.25
CA ASP A 181 3.89 8.41 -14.79
C ASP A 181 4.23 7.30 -13.80
N GLY A 182 4.17 6.05 -14.25
CA GLY A 182 4.37 4.86 -13.42
C GLY A 182 3.14 4.37 -12.67
N ALA A 183 1.98 5.03 -12.80
CA ALA A 183 0.71 4.52 -12.28
C ALA A 183 0.31 3.22 -12.99
N THR A 184 -0.10 2.21 -12.23
CA THR A 184 -0.45 0.88 -12.74
C THR A 184 -1.89 0.48 -12.47
N GLY A 185 -2.68 1.34 -11.81
CA GLY A 185 -4.03 1.05 -11.36
C GLY A 185 -4.97 0.65 -12.49
N GLN A 186 -4.95 1.37 -13.59
CA GLN A 186 -5.79 1.10 -14.75
C GLN A 186 -5.45 -0.26 -15.40
N ASP A 187 -4.15 -0.58 -15.54
CA ASP A 187 -3.70 -1.84 -16.11
C ASP A 187 -4.02 -3.02 -15.21
N ARG A 188 -3.86 -2.87 -13.88
CA ARG A 188 -4.27 -3.89 -12.91
C ARG A 188 -5.77 -4.17 -12.95
N ASN A 189 -6.60 -3.16 -13.14
CA ASN A 189 -8.05 -3.31 -13.25
C ASN A 189 -8.48 -4.05 -14.53
N ARG A 190 -7.64 -4.08 -15.57
CA ARG A 190 -7.86 -4.83 -16.82
C ARG A 190 -7.35 -6.26 -16.76
N GLN A 191 -6.65 -6.65 -15.70
CA GLN A 191 -6.12 -8.00 -15.55
C GLN A 191 -7.15 -8.93 -14.89
N ILE A 192 -7.22 -10.15 -15.40
CA ILE A 192 -8.01 -11.24 -14.81
C ILE A 192 -7.03 -12.26 -14.25
N GLY A 193 -7.08 -12.50 -12.93
CA GLY A 193 -6.18 -13.45 -12.26
C GLY A 193 -4.69 -13.10 -12.38
N GLY A 194 -4.33 -11.82 -12.58
CA GLY A 194 -2.95 -11.37 -12.73
C GLY A 194 -2.38 -11.48 -14.15
N HIS A 195 -3.18 -11.87 -15.13
CA HIS A 195 -2.81 -11.93 -16.54
C HIS A 195 -3.61 -10.89 -17.35
N ARG A 196 -3.00 -10.38 -18.41
CA ARG A 196 -3.74 -9.56 -19.38
C ARG A 196 -4.77 -10.43 -20.08
N ALA A 197 -6.02 -9.98 -20.12
CA ALA A 197 -7.09 -10.58 -20.89
C ALA A 197 -6.86 -10.33 -22.39
#